data_8707aad747f30d60e1bad6fd95c8853c
#
_entry.id   8707aad747f30d60e1bad6fd95c8853c
#
_cell.length_a   1.000
_cell.length_b   1.000
_cell.length_c   1.000
_cell.angle_alpha   90.00
_cell.angle_beta   90.00
_cell.angle_gamma   90.00
#
_symmetry.space_group_name_H-M   'P 1'
#
loop_
_entity.id
_entity.type
_entity.pdbx_description
1 polymer ?
#
loop_
_entity_poly.entity_id
_entity_poly.type
_entity_poly.pdbx_seq_one_letter_code
_entity_poly.pdbx_strand_id
1 'polypeptide(L)'
;GNMFGAVQFYTKAKDAGVQPIIGCEVYVAPKSRFDKSSARADDPEAGGNYHLILLAQNEKGYRNLCRLVTAGYKEGFYYKPRIDRDLLKELNEGLFCLSGCLASEVNQAIMRSDLAKAREVAGEFAQIFSGDRYYIEIQDNHLEEQITANRELVSLAKDLGLPMVATNDCHYLH
;
A
#
# COMPACT_ATOMS: atom_id res chain seq x y z
N GLY A 1 7.20 -0.13 7.19
CA GLY A 1 6.02 0.17 7.86
C GLY A 1 6.12 0.77 9.25
N ASN A 2 6.48 2.06 9.38
CA ASN A 2 6.41 2.76 10.67
C ASN A 2 6.09 4.25 10.46
N MET A 3 5.74 4.94 11.55
CA MET A 3 5.45 6.37 11.57
C MET A 3 6.30 7.14 12.59
N PHE A 4 7.49 6.64 12.91
CA PHE A 4 8.33 7.23 13.96
C PHE A 4 8.72 8.68 13.66
N GLY A 5 8.95 9.03 12.41
CA GLY A 5 9.29 10.38 11.98
C GLY A 5 8.09 11.30 11.66
N ALA A 6 6.84 10.86 11.80
CA ALA A 6 5.67 11.58 11.29
C ALA A 6 5.54 13.01 11.85
N VAL A 7 5.72 13.18 13.16
CA VAL A 7 5.63 14.50 13.83
C VAL A 7 6.75 15.41 13.34
N GLN A 8 7.99 14.91 13.29
CA GLN A 8 9.14 15.69 12.83
C GLN A 8 8.99 16.09 11.36
N PHE A 9 8.55 15.15 10.51
CA PHE A 9 8.25 15.39 9.09
C PHE A 9 7.19 16.50 8.95
N TYR A 10 6.08 16.37 9.67
CA TYR A 10 5.01 17.37 9.65
C TYR A 10 5.52 18.77 10.02
N THR A 11 6.23 18.90 11.15
CA THR A 11 6.73 20.18 11.64
C THR A 11 7.69 20.81 10.64
N LYS A 12 8.69 20.03 10.16
CA LYS A 12 9.69 20.56 9.21
C LYS A 12 9.06 20.95 7.85
N ALA A 13 8.08 20.20 7.36
CA ALA A 13 7.38 20.54 6.12
C ALA A 13 6.59 21.86 6.29
N LYS A 14 5.89 22.03 7.42
CA LYS A 14 5.16 23.28 7.72
C LYS A 14 6.11 24.47 7.85
N ASP A 15 7.24 24.33 8.53
CA ASP A 15 8.26 25.37 8.67
C ASP A 15 8.85 25.76 7.31
N ALA A 16 8.96 24.81 6.38
CA ALA A 16 9.40 25.05 5.01
C ALA A 16 8.31 25.59 4.06
N GLY A 17 7.08 25.80 4.56
CA GLY A 17 5.96 26.26 3.72
C GLY A 17 5.38 25.18 2.80
N VAL A 18 5.71 23.90 3.03
CA VAL A 18 5.24 22.77 2.23
C VAL A 18 4.04 22.11 2.95
N GLN A 19 3.02 21.74 2.18
CA GLN A 19 1.88 20.98 2.71
C GLN A 19 2.28 19.50 2.92
N PRO A 20 2.39 19.02 4.18
CA PRO A 20 2.69 17.61 4.43
C PRO A 20 1.47 16.72 4.19
N ILE A 21 1.70 15.56 3.60
CA ILE A 21 0.74 14.46 3.52
C ILE A 21 1.31 13.31 4.35
N ILE A 22 0.65 13.00 5.46
CA ILE A 22 1.10 11.93 6.36
C ILE A 22 0.64 10.59 5.82
N GLY A 23 1.56 9.67 5.67
CA GLY A 23 1.28 8.32 5.19
C GLY A 23 2.27 7.30 5.72
N CYS A 24 2.02 6.06 5.36
CA CYS A 24 2.89 4.93 5.69
C CYS A 24 2.77 3.86 4.60
N GLU A 25 3.90 3.36 4.13
CA GLU A 25 3.93 2.07 3.46
C GLU A 25 3.75 0.98 4.50
N VAL A 26 2.71 0.17 4.36
CA VAL A 26 2.39 -0.93 5.26
C VAL A 26 2.62 -2.27 4.58
N TYR A 27 2.87 -3.30 5.37
CA TYR A 27 2.99 -4.67 4.89
C TYR A 27 1.68 -5.42 5.13
N VAL A 28 1.09 -5.94 4.06
CA VAL A 28 -0.16 -6.71 4.12
C VAL A 28 0.16 -8.20 4.06
N ALA A 29 -0.26 -8.94 5.08
CA ALA A 29 -0.13 -10.39 5.10
C ALA A 29 -1.05 -11.01 4.02
N PRO A 30 -0.60 -12.08 3.33
CA PRO A 30 -1.39 -12.74 2.30
C PRO A 30 -2.75 -13.26 2.78
N LYS A 31 -2.82 -13.67 4.05
CA LYS A 31 -4.02 -14.18 4.71
C LYS A 31 -4.32 -13.36 5.96
N SER A 32 -3.89 -13.82 7.11
CA SER A 32 -4.11 -13.17 8.40
C SER A 32 -2.79 -12.68 8.99
N ARG A 33 -2.81 -11.52 9.65
CA ARG A 33 -1.66 -10.99 10.39
C ARG A 33 -1.18 -11.91 11.52
N PHE A 34 -2.06 -12.80 11.98
CA PHE A 34 -1.74 -13.80 13.01
C PHE A 34 -1.06 -15.05 12.46
N ASP A 35 -1.16 -15.29 11.15
CA ASP A 35 -0.51 -16.43 10.52
C ASP A 35 0.99 -16.18 10.39
N LYS A 36 1.77 -16.93 11.17
CA LYS A 36 3.25 -16.88 11.19
C LYS A 36 3.87 -18.14 10.59
N SER A 37 3.06 -18.97 9.95
CA SER A 37 3.48 -20.24 9.33
C SER A 37 3.86 -20.11 7.86
N SER A 38 3.46 -19.03 7.19
CA SER A 38 3.75 -18.82 5.77
C SER A 38 5.23 -18.56 5.55
N ALA A 39 5.76 -19.19 4.51
CA ALA A 39 7.14 -19.13 4.11
C ALA A 39 7.68 -17.69 4.04
N ARG A 40 8.95 -17.58 4.41
CA ARG A 40 9.86 -16.42 4.34
C ARG A 40 9.20 -15.09 3.96
N ALA A 41 9.07 -14.22 4.94
CA ALA A 41 8.54 -12.87 4.80
C ALA A 41 9.23 -12.00 3.72
N ASP A 42 10.34 -12.48 3.17
CA ASP A 42 11.17 -11.77 2.20
C ASP A 42 11.02 -12.32 0.77
N ASP A 43 10.19 -13.36 0.56
CA ASP A 43 9.98 -13.96 -0.74
C ASP A 43 8.58 -13.60 -1.27
N PRO A 44 8.47 -12.64 -2.20
CA PRO A 44 7.19 -12.29 -2.83
C PRO A 44 6.56 -13.48 -3.58
N GLU A 45 7.38 -14.42 -4.07
CA GLU A 45 6.91 -15.61 -4.77
C GLU A 45 6.32 -16.66 -3.83
N ALA A 46 6.80 -16.71 -2.60
CA ALA A 46 6.28 -17.63 -1.58
C ALA A 46 5.08 -17.06 -0.78
N GLY A 47 4.46 -15.96 -1.25
CA GLY A 47 3.36 -15.30 -0.55
C GLY A 47 3.86 -14.38 0.56
N GLY A 48 4.95 -13.66 0.29
CA GLY A 48 5.52 -12.65 1.17
C GLY A 48 4.55 -11.50 1.49
N ASN A 49 5.01 -10.57 2.31
CA ASN A 49 4.21 -9.41 2.69
C ASN A 49 4.11 -8.44 1.52
N TYR A 50 2.90 -8.09 1.13
CA TYR A 50 2.65 -7.15 0.05
C TYR A 50 2.73 -5.71 0.54
N HIS A 51 3.31 -4.84 -0.27
CA HIS A 51 3.38 -3.41 0.02
C HIS A 51 2.05 -2.72 -0.34
N LEU A 52 1.63 -1.79 0.50
CA LEU A 52 0.45 -0.97 0.28
C LEU A 52 0.71 0.42 0.87
N ILE A 53 0.34 1.48 0.16
CA ILE A 53 0.54 2.84 0.64
C ILE A 53 -0.77 3.36 1.22
N LEU A 54 -0.73 3.86 2.45
CA LEU A 54 -1.87 4.50 3.11
C LEU A 54 -1.54 5.96 3.42
N LEU A 55 -2.43 6.88 3.02
CA LEU A 55 -2.28 8.31 3.25
C LEU A 55 -3.47 8.82 4.09
N ALA A 56 -3.17 9.59 5.13
CA ALA A 56 -4.20 10.18 5.97
C ALA A 56 -4.88 11.37 5.26
N GLN A 57 -6.17 11.26 5.03
CA GLN A 57 -7.01 12.31 4.45
C GLN A 57 -7.37 13.39 5.50
N ASN A 58 -7.54 12.97 6.74
CA ASN A 58 -8.00 13.80 7.84
C ASN A 58 -7.54 13.22 9.19
N GLU A 59 -7.93 13.86 10.29
CA GLU A 59 -7.56 13.43 11.65
C GLU A 59 -8.03 12.01 11.98
N LYS A 60 -9.22 11.62 11.53
CA LYS A 60 -9.73 10.25 11.71
C LYS A 60 -8.83 9.23 11.02
N GLY A 61 -8.45 9.53 9.76
CA GLY A 61 -7.52 8.69 9.00
C GLY A 61 -6.14 8.59 9.66
N TYR A 62 -5.62 9.71 10.17
CA TYR A 62 -4.35 9.69 10.91
C TYR A 62 -4.43 8.78 12.15
N ARG A 63 -5.50 8.88 12.94
CA ARG A 63 -5.71 8.00 14.10
C ARG A 63 -5.85 6.53 13.70
N ASN A 64 -6.58 6.25 12.62
CA ASN A 64 -6.72 4.91 12.08
C ASN A 64 -5.37 4.38 11.57
N LEU A 65 -4.57 5.20 10.88
CA LEU A 65 -3.23 4.82 10.45
C LEU A 65 -2.31 4.46 11.63
N CYS A 66 -2.36 5.23 12.71
CA CYS A 66 -1.63 4.92 13.96
C CYS A 66 -2.08 3.58 14.55
N ARG A 67 -3.40 3.28 14.55
CA ARG A 67 -3.94 2.00 15.03
C ARG A 67 -3.48 0.84 14.15
N LEU A 68 -3.53 0.99 12.81
CA LEU A 68 -3.05 -0.01 11.85
C LEU A 68 -1.58 -0.33 12.08
N VAL A 69 -0.72 0.69 12.14
CA VAL A 69 0.72 0.49 12.37
C VAL A 69 0.97 -0.16 13.74
N THR A 70 0.26 0.27 14.78
CA THR A 70 0.39 -0.32 16.13
C THR A 70 -0.01 -1.79 16.14
N ALA A 71 -1.12 -2.16 15.49
CA ALA A 71 -1.56 -3.56 15.39
C ALA A 71 -0.53 -4.38 14.60
N GLY A 72 0.05 -3.83 13.54
CA GLY A 72 1.12 -4.48 12.79
C GLY A 72 2.30 -4.88 13.68
N TYR A 73 2.71 -4.00 14.60
CA TYR A 73 3.79 -4.30 15.56
C TYR A 73 3.37 -5.23 16.68
N LYS A 74 2.17 -5.06 17.25
CA LYS A 74 1.73 -5.80 18.43
C LYS A 74 1.21 -7.22 18.10
N GLU A 75 0.52 -7.37 17.00
CA GLU A 75 -0.20 -8.58 16.64
C GLU A 75 0.43 -9.29 15.44
N GLY A 76 0.73 -8.52 14.39
CA GLY A 76 1.13 -9.04 13.09
C GLY A 76 2.64 -9.19 12.87
N PHE A 77 3.48 -8.91 13.87
CA PHE A 77 4.93 -8.92 13.67
C PHE A 77 5.43 -10.34 13.39
N TYR A 78 5.97 -10.50 12.18
CA TYR A 78 6.70 -11.69 11.74
C TYR A 78 7.70 -11.24 10.67
N TYR A 79 8.97 -11.06 11.07
CA TYR A 79 10.04 -10.37 10.35
C TYR A 79 9.74 -8.90 10.01
N LYS A 80 8.50 -8.57 9.67
CA LYS A 80 7.97 -7.23 9.39
C LYS A 80 6.68 -6.99 10.17
N PRO A 81 6.33 -5.74 10.50
CA PRO A 81 5.04 -5.41 11.10
C PRO A 81 3.93 -5.51 10.03
N ARG A 82 3.09 -6.53 10.11
CA ARG A 82 2.07 -6.83 9.10
C ARG A 82 0.67 -6.49 9.60
N ILE A 83 -0.12 -5.96 8.71
CA ILE A 83 -1.56 -5.86 8.85
C ILE A 83 -2.25 -6.86 7.92
N ASP A 84 -3.58 -6.94 7.94
CA ASP A 84 -4.35 -7.75 7.02
C ASP A 84 -5.60 -7.02 6.53
N ARG A 85 -6.33 -7.64 5.61
CA ARG A 85 -7.55 -7.08 5.02
C ARG A 85 -8.66 -6.85 6.04
N ASP A 86 -8.78 -7.71 7.05
CA ASP A 86 -9.84 -7.57 8.06
C ASP A 86 -9.61 -6.30 8.89
N LEU A 87 -8.37 -6.03 9.25
CA LEU A 87 -8.03 -4.80 9.96
C LEU A 87 -8.19 -3.55 9.06
N LEU A 88 -7.89 -3.66 7.76
CA LEU A 88 -8.14 -2.59 6.79
C LEU A 88 -9.63 -2.31 6.63
N LYS A 89 -10.50 -3.33 6.57
CA LYS A 89 -11.96 -3.18 6.54
C LYS A 89 -12.49 -2.42 7.76
N GLU A 90 -11.89 -2.65 8.93
CA GLU A 90 -12.26 -1.96 10.18
C GLU A 90 -11.78 -0.50 10.22
N LEU A 91 -10.59 -0.20 9.69
CA LEU A 91 -9.87 1.05 9.95
C LEU A 91 -9.60 1.90 8.70
N ASN A 92 -10.33 1.69 7.60
CA ASN A 92 -10.12 2.41 6.34
C ASN A 92 -10.65 3.85 6.30
N GLU A 93 -11.52 4.23 7.25
CA GLU A 93 -12.14 5.56 7.25
C GLU A 93 -11.11 6.67 7.34
N GLY A 94 -11.24 7.67 6.44
CA GLY A 94 -10.33 8.82 6.38
C GLY A 94 -8.94 8.52 5.83
N LEU A 95 -8.78 7.36 5.16
CA LEU A 95 -7.55 6.98 4.48
C LEU A 95 -7.76 6.92 2.95
N PHE A 96 -6.77 7.42 2.21
CA PHE A 96 -6.53 7.03 0.84
C PHE A 96 -5.58 5.82 0.81
N CYS A 97 -5.74 4.99 -0.21
CA CYS A 97 -4.91 3.83 -0.44
C CYS A 97 -4.35 3.88 -1.87
N LEU A 98 -3.04 3.68 -2.02
CA LEU A 98 -2.41 3.49 -3.34
C LEU A 98 -2.01 2.03 -3.47
N SER A 99 -2.09 1.50 -4.70
CA SER A 99 -1.85 0.07 -4.94
C SER A 99 -0.42 -0.39 -4.64
N GLY A 100 0.54 0.53 -4.52
CA GLY A 100 1.91 0.25 -4.15
C GLY A 100 2.84 -0.07 -5.33
N CYS A 101 4.11 -0.31 -5.01
CA CYS A 101 5.20 -0.59 -5.95
C CYS A 101 5.14 -2.03 -6.52
N LEU A 102 6.21 -2.47 -7.22
CA LEU A 102 6.32 -3.84 -7.76
C LEU A 102 6.12 -4.95 -6.70
N ALA A 103 6.39 -4.66 -5.42
CA ALA A 103 6.16 -5.61 -4.32
C ALA A 103 4.70 -5.66 -3.85
N SER A 104 3.78 -4.92 -4.47
CA SER A 104 2.35 -4.98 -4.15
C SER A 104 1.69 -6.25 -4.70
N GLU A 105 0.56 -6.64 -4.11
CA GLU A 105 -0.15 -7.86 -4.54
C GLU A 105 -0.68 -7.75 -5.98
N VAL A 106 -1.16 -6.58 -6.38
CA VAL A 106 -1.64 -6.34 -7.75
C VAL A 106 -0.49 -6.50 -8.75
N ASN A 107 0.65 -5.85 -8.50
CA ASN A 107 1.82 -5.95 -9.36
C ASN A 107 2.39 -7.37 -9.39
N GLN A 108 2.46 -8.05 -8.26
CA GLN A 108 2.92 -9.44 -8.19
C GLN A 108 2.01 -10.39 -8.98
N ALA A 109 0.70 -10.17 -9.00
CA ALA A 109 -0.21 -10.94 -9.85
C ALA A 109 0.03 -10.65 -11.34
N ILE A 110 0.23 -9.39 -11.72
CA ILE A 110 0.57 -9.00 -13.10
C ILE A 110 1.88 -9.65 -13.55
N MET A 111 2.93 -9.59 -12.72
CA MET A 111 4.25 -10.17 -13.06
C MET A 111 4.21 -11.69 -13.22
N ARG A 112 3.24 -12.35 -12.59
CA ARG A 112 2.95 -13.79 -12.79
C ARG A 112 2.01 -14.07 -13.95
N SER A 113 1.63 -13.04 -14.73
CA SER A 113 0.63 -13.11 -15.80
C SER A 113 -0.76 -13.56 -15.34
N ASP A 114 -1.08 -13.39 -14.05
CA ASP A 114 -2.40 -13.68 -13.48
C ASP A 114 -3.24 -12.40 -13.41
N LEU A 115 -3.70 -11.94 -14.57
CA LEU A 115 -4.50 -10.72 -14.69
C LEU A 115 -5.88 -10.86 -14.02
N ALA A 116 -6.41 -12.09 -13.92
CA ALA A 116 -7.66 -12.35 -13.21
C ALA A 116 -7.49 -12.07 -11.71
N LYS A 117 -6.39 -12.54 -11.13
CA LYS A 117 -6.05 -12.27 -9.74
C LYS A 117 -5.75 -10.79 -9.49
N ALA A 118 -5.03 -10.13 -10.39
CA ALA A 118 -4.78 -8.69 -10.29
C ALA A 118 -6.09 -7.89 -10.24
N ARG A 119 -7.07 -8.24 -11.10
CA ARG A 119 -8.40 -7.63 -11.12
C ARG A 119 -9.20 -7.90 -9.84
N GLU A 120 -9.18 -9.13 -9.34
CA GLU A 120 -9.83 -9.52 -8.08
C GLU A 120 -9.29 -8.68 -6.91
N VAL A 121 -7.96 -8.62 -6.77
CA VAL A 121 -7.28 -7.89 -5.69
C VAL A 121 -7.56 -6.39 -5.76
N ALA A 122 -7.43 -5.77 -6.94
CA ALA A 122 -7.73 -4.36 -7.13
C ALA A 122 -9.20 -4.04 -6.80
N GLY A 123 -10.13 -4.91 -7.23
CA GLY A 123 -11.54 -4.78 -6.93
C GLY A 123 -11.85 -4.90 -5.42
N GLU A 124 -11.16 -5.80 -4.71
CA GLU A 124 -11.31 -5.93 -3.26
C GLU A 124 -10.84 -4.67 -2.52
N PHE A 125 -9.67 -4.13 -2.87
CA PHE A 125 -9.19 -2.87 -2.28
C PHE A 125 -10.09 -1.68 -2.62
N ALA A 126 -10.62 -1.62 -3.84
CA ALA A 126 -11.59 -0.58 -4.22
C ALA A 126 -12.88 -0.65 -3.39
N GLN A 127 -13.33 -1.84 -2.99
CA GLN A 127 -14.47 -2.00 -2.07
C GLN A 127 -14.13 -1.56 -0.65
N ILE A 128 -12.93 -1.92 -0.13
CA ILE A 128 -12.47 -1.50 1.20
C ILE A 128 -12.35 0.03 1.27
N PHE A 129 -11.74 0.64 0.27
CA PHE A 129 -11.52 2.09 0.18
C PHE A 129 -12.52 2.74 -0.80
N SER A 130 -13.80 2.50 -0.61
CA SER A 130 -14.87 3.04 -1.46
C SER A 130 -14.89 4.58 -1.51
N GLY A 131 -15.59 5.15 -2.50
CA GLY A 131 -15.71 6.60 -2.68
C GLY A 131 -14.42 7.24 -3.22
N ASP A 132 -13.84 6.63 -4.25
CA ASP A 132 -12.65 7.12 -4.96
C ASP A 132 -11.40 7.29 -4.04
N ARG A 133 -11.28 6.43 -3.04
CA ARG A 133 -10.16 6.46 -2.10
C ARG A 133 -9.10 5.38 -2.36
N TYR A 134 -9.26 4.56 -3.40
CA TYR A 134 -8.26 3.60 -3.87
C TYR A 134 -7.73 4.03 -5.24
N TYR A 135 -6.42 4.15 -5.36
CA TYR A 135 -5.73 4.59 -6.57
C TYR A 135 -4.81 3.49 -7.09
N ILE A 136 -4.85 3.25 -8.38
CA ILE A 136 -3.80 2.46 -9.04
C ILE A 136 -2.55 3.33 -9.15
N GLU A 137 -1.47 2.87 -8.56
CA GLU A 137 -0.19 3.56 -8.53
C GLU A 137 0.69 3.09 -9.67
N ILE A 138 1.22 4.05 -10.43
CA ILE A 138 2.18 3.80 -11.51
C ILE A 138 3.51 4.49 -11.19
N GLN A 139 4.61 3.81 -11.49
CA GLN A 139 5.96 4.29 -11.21
C GLN A 139 6.84 4.10 -12.44
N ASP A 140 7.76 5.02 -12.68
CA ASP A 140 8.75 4.89 -13.74
C ASP A 140 10.15 5.27 -13.20
N ASN A 141 10.88 4.25 -12.76
CA ASN A 141 12.28 4.35 -12.35
C ASN A 141 13.19 3.67 -13.38
N HIS A 142 12.75 3.60 -14.64
CA HIS A 142 13.46 2.97 -15.75
C HIS A 142 13.71 1.47 -15.61
N LEU A 143 12.87 0.76 -14.84
CA LEU A 143 12.89 -0.69 -14.70
C LEU A 143 11.96 -1.33 -15.75
N GLU A 144 12.45 -2.35 -16.45
CA GLU A 144 11.64 -3.07 -17.47
C GLU A 144 10.37 -3.69 -16.87
N GLU A 145 10.47 -4.17 -15.65
CA GLU A 145 9.33 -4.70 -14.89
C GLU A 145 8.25 -3.64 -14.64
N GLN A 146 8.64 -2.38 -14.35
CA GLN A 146 7.67 -1.30 -14.18
C GLN A 146 7.00 -0.93 -15.50
N ILE A 147 7.75 -0.93 -16.61
CA ILE A 147 7.17 -0.66 -17.93
C ILE A 147 6.11 -1.71 -18.27
N THR A 148 6.42 -2.98 -18.01
CA THR A 148 5.49 -4.10 -18.21
C THR A 148 4.27 -3.97 -17.30
N ALA A 149 4.48 -3.77 -16.00
CA ALA A 149 3.41 -3.63 -15.03
C ALA A 149 2.51 -2.43 -15.33
N ASN A 150 3.08 -1.27 -15.68
CA ASN A 150 2.33 -0.05 -15.95
C ASN A 150 1.32 -0.21 -17.09
N ARG A 151 1.65 -0.97 -18.15
CA ARG A 151 0.71 -1.24 -19.26
C ARG A 151 -0.54 -1.95 -18.76
N GLU A 152 -0.36 -2.98 -17.96
CA GLU A 152 -1.47 -3.76 -17.39
C GLU A 152 -2.22 -2.96 -16.31
N LEU A 153 -1.52 -2.20 -15.48
CA LEU A 153 -2.13 -1.32 -14.47
C LEU A 153 -3.03 -0.25 -15.09
N VAL A 154 -2.59 0.38 -16.19
CA VAL A 154 -3.39 1.37 -16.91
C VAL A 154 -4.64 0.74 -17.51
N SER A 155 -4.53 -0.47 -18.08
CA SER A 155 -5.68 -1.22 -18.59
C SER A 155 -6.64 -1.59 -17.46
N LEU A 156 -6.10 -2.13 -16.37
CA LEU A 156 -6.86 -2.52 -15.18
C LEU A 156 -7.63 -1.36 -14.57
N ALA A 157 -6.96 -0.20 -14.41
CA ALA A 157 -7.59 1.01 -13.88
C ALA A 157 -8.77 1.48 -14.74
N LYS A 158 -8.60 1.51 -16.06
CA LYS A 158 -9.67 1.86 -17.01
C LYS A 158 -10.84 0.89 -16.92
N ASP A 159 -10.56 -0.41 -16.90
CA ASP A 159 -11.57 -1.46 -16.86
C ASP A 159 -12.41 -1.44 -15.58
N LEU A 160 -11.80 -1.07 -14.45
CA LEU A 160 -12.45 -1.00 -13.14
C LEU A 160 -12.97 0.42 -12.81
N GLY A 161 -12.70 1.41 -13.66
CA GLY A 161 -13.07 2.81 -13.41
C GLY A 161 -12.32 3.41 -12.21
N LEU A 162 -11.08 2.97 -11.94
CA LEU A 162 -10.29 3.41 -10.80
C LEU A 162 -9.40 4.60 -11.16
N PRO A 163 -9.24 5.58 -10.26
CA PRO A 163 -8.30 6.66 -10.45
C PRO A 163 -6.84 6.16 -10.41
N MET A 164 -5.96 6.88 -11.09
CA MET A 164 -4.53 6.58 -11.13
C MET A 164 -3.72 7.71 -10.54
N VAL A 165 -2.55 7.37 -9.97
CA VAL A 165 -1.57 8.32 -9.47
C VAL A 165 -0.17 7.89 -9.89
N ALA A 166 0.68 8.84 -10.28
CA ALA A 166 2.09 8.60 -10.55
C ALA A 166 2.92 8.99 -9.32
N THR A 167 3.84 8.12 -8.92
CA THR A 167 4.78 8.35 -7.81
C THR A 167 6.20 7.95 -8.22
N ASN A 168 7.19 8.33 -7.41
CA ASN A 168 8.60 8.02 -7.68
C ASN A 168 9.19 6.96 -6.74
N ASP A 169 8.46 6.51 -5.73
CA ASP A 169 8.97 5.56 -4.73
C ASP A 169 10.36 5.95 -4.19
N CYS A 170 10.49 7.18 -3.70
CA CYS A 170 11.76 7.77 -3.31
C CYS A 170 12.37 7.07 -2.09
N HIS A 171 13.54 6.45 -2.27
CA HIS A 171 14.31 5.78 -1.21
C HIS A 171 15.51 6.60 -0.74
N TYR A 172 15.97 7.55 -1.53
CA TYR A 172 17.17 8.37 -1.30
C TYR A 172 16.92 9.84 -1.59
N LEU A 173 17.69 10.71 -0.96
CA LEU A 173 17.65 12.17 -1.19
C LEU A 173 18.52 12.61 -2.38
N HIS A 174 19.51 11.80 -2.76
CA HIS A 174 20.47 12.06 -3.85
C HIS A 174 20.70 10.80 -4.65
#